data_ec1fd111a7a3a93580cc4dabe4232dc2
#
_entry.id   ec1fd111a7a3a93580cc4dabe4232dc2
#
_cell.length_a   1.000
_cell.length_b   1.000
_cell.length_c   1.000
_cell.angle_alpha   90.00
_cell.angle_beta   90.00
_cell.angle_gamma   90.00
#
_symmetry.space_group_name_H-M   'P 1'
#
loop_
_entity.id
_entity.type
_entity.pdbx_description
1 polymer ?
#
loop_
_entity_poly.entity_id
_entity_poly.type
_entity_poly.pdbx_seq_one_letter_code
_entity_poly.pdbx_strand_id
1 'polypeptide(L)'
;MTFSRRQFHKIALAAGAFVALPGGSFAAAEEPVSGGTLKIVYFPEPTQLVAINTSAGGPQFIGSKIYDGLLTYDYELSPKPSLAREWSVSADGLEYVFHLQPKAKFHDGKPVTSADVAFSILRLKEAHPRGRATFANVESVDTSDPLVAKVKLSKPAPGLITALASSESPVVPKHIFETFKPTDNPKPAQIIGSGPFVLKEWVPGSHILLEKNADYWDTPRPYLDRVIIRLINDAGARAAALETGEGDIGPNPVALADLERLKSIPTLKVDDRIYAYAGQQNQLVINLENEYLKELKVRQAIAHAIDVPALIDTVLYGYAVPSPTPISPGLAKFHNPDIGFAKFDIALAEKLLDEAGFPRKDGGKRFKLRVTTNPFNPQTYSDFIAQALSKIGIEADIQKFDFGTYVKVVYTDRAWDLSVESLSNTFDPTAGVQRVYWSKNFKIGLPFSNASHYANPEVDRLLEAAAVDPDIEKRAAFFKEFQAVVAKDLPVINLVSPIQPVVGSVRIKDYATGAEGLSGNLAKAWVTKEA
;
A
#
# COMPACT_ATOMS: atom_id res chain seq x y z
N MET A 1 11.71 -41.54 -14.28
CA MET A 1 12.59 -42.66 -13.87
C MET A 1 11.90 -43.38 -12.72
N THR A 2 11.42 -44.60 -12.99
CA THR A 2 10.69 -45.43 -12.03
C THR A 2 11.70 -46.23 -11.20
N PHE A 3 11.72 -45.97 -9.91
CA PHE A 3 12.55 -46.75 -8.97
C PHE A 3 11.90 -48.11 -8.69
N SER A 4 12.65 -49.20 -8.89
CA SER A 4 12.19 -50.55 -8.69
C SER A 4 12.25 -50.98 -7.20
N ARG A 5 11.31 -51.87 -6.80
CA ARG A 5 11.16 -52.41 -5.43
C ARG A 5 12.42 -53.09 -4.83
N ARG A 6 13.49 -53.29 -5.59
CA ARG A 6 14.73 -53.93 -5.12
C ARG A 6 15.74 -53.00 -4.48
N GLN A 7 15.54 -51.66 -4.53
CA GLN A 7 16.43 -50.69 -3.89
C GLN A 7 16.04 -50.32 -2.45
N PHE A 8 14.88 -50.78 -1.98
CA PHE A 8 14.38 -50.49 -0.63
C PHE A 8 14.91 -51.45 0.46
N HIS A 9 15.64 -52.50 0.13
CA HIS A 9 16.08 -53.53 1.08
C HIS A 9 17.57 -53.53 1.41
N LYS A 10 18.31 -52.43 1.12
CA LYS A 10 19.75 -52.33 1.45
C LYS A 10 20.11 -51.18 2.42
N ILE A 11 19.12 -50.56 3.06
CA ILE A 11 19.36 -49.47 4.06
C ILE A 11 18.81 -49.85 5.44
N ALA A 12 18.78 -51.10 5.76
CA ALA A 12 18.39 -51.55 7.09
C ALA A 12 19.44 -52.55 7.61
N LEU A 13 20.65 -52.07 7.94
CA LEU A 13 21.59 -52.78 8.86
C LEU A 13 22.89 -51.91 8.97
N ALA A 14 22.82 -50.81 9.70
CA ALA A 14 23.95 -50.20 10.38
C ALA A 14 23.42 -49.61 11.70
N ALA A 15 23.17 -50.52 12.64
CA ALA A 15 22.96 -50.15 14.02
C ALA A 15 24.32 -49.84 14.68
N GLY A 16 24.43 -48.70 15.35
CA GLY A 16 25.47 -48.53 16.35
C GLY A 16 26.34 -47.29 16.21
N ALA A 17 25.88 -46.18 16.68
CA ALA A 17 26.57 -45.18 17.52
C ALA A 17 25.69 -43.91 17.59
N PHE A 18 24.79 -43.85 18.55
CA PHE A 18 24.19 -42.58 18.96
C PHE A 18 25.28 -41.76 19.63
N VAL A 19 25.96 -40.92 18.88
CA VAL A 19 26.64 -39.74 19.44
C VAL A 19 25.52 -38.76 19.81
N ALA A 20 25.26 -38.61 21.10
CA ALA A 20 24.42 -37.56 21.63
C ALA A 20 25.07 -36.21 21.27
N LEU A 21 24.64 -35.58 20.20
CA LEU A 21 24.87 -34.16 19.97
C LEU A 21 24.16 -33.41 21.10
N PRO A 22 24.81 -32.44 21.77
CA PRO A 22 24.15 -31.60 22.76
C PRO A 22 22.93 -30.98 22.10
N GLY A 23 21.76 -31.22 22.67
CA GLY A 23 20.49 -30.72 22.15
C GLY A 23 20.56 -29.22 21.95
N GLY A 24 20.55 -28.79 20.68
CA GLY A 24 20.17 -27.44 20.37
C GLY A 24 18.76 -27.25 20.92
N SER A 25 18.63 -26.48 21.99
CA SER A 25 17.33 -25.99 22.43
C SER A 25 16.71 -25.25 21.26
N PHE A 26 15.76 -25.89 20.57
CA PHE A 26 14.78 -25.13 19.82
C PHE A 26 14.14 -24.22 20.84
N ALA A 27 14.43 -22.91 20.75
CA ALA A 27 13.72 -21.93 21.56
C ALA A 27 12.23 -22.18 21.28
N ALA A 28 11.50 -22.62 22.32
CA ALA A 28 10.06 -22.77 22.22
C ALA A 28 9.50 -21.44 21.73
N ALA A 29 8.61 -21.48 20.74
CA ALA A 29 7.95 -20.26 20.27
C ALA A 29 7.31 -19.62 21.51
N GLU A 30 7.59 -18.34 21.73
CA GLU A 30 7.01 -17.61 22.85
C GLU A 30 5.49 -17.60 22.69
N GLU A 31 4.76 -18.04 23.71
CA GLU A 31 3.29 -18.03 23.71
C GLU A 31 2.75 -16.62 23.93
N PRO A 32 1.69 -16.21 23.21
CA PRO A 32 1.08 -14.90 23.40
C PRO A 32 0.61 -14.68 24.85
N VAL A 33 0.98 -13.54 25.40
CA VAL A 33 0.60 -13.15 26.77
C VAL A 33 -0.55 -12.14 26.70
N SER A 34 -1.64 -12.40 27.43
CA SER A 34 -2.73 -11.43 27.59
C SER A 34 -2.35 -10.34 28.58
N GLY A 35 -2.80 -9.12 28.26
CA GLY A 35 -2.55 -7.93 29.06
C GLY A 35 -1.57 -6.94 28.42
N GLY A 36 -1.41 -5.81 29.07
CA GLY A 36 -0.43 -4.80 28.70
C GLY A 36 -0.97 -3.71 27.77
N THR A 37 -0.14 -2.68 27.62
CA THR A 37 -0.44 -1.50 26.79
C THR A 37 0.60 -1.36 25.71
N LEU A 38 0.15 -1.14 24.46
CA LEU A 38 0.99 -0.80 23.33
C LEU A 38 0.93 0.70 23.07
N LYS A 39 2.07 1.39 23.10
CA LYS A 39 2.18 2.83 22.80
C LYS A 39 2.74 3.02 21.40
N ILE A 40 1.93 3.53 20.49
CA ILE A 40 2.31 3.78 19.09
C ILE A 40 2.65 5.26 18.94
N VAL A 41 3.83 5.63 18.46
CA VAL A 41 4.14 7.00 18.02
C VAL A 41 3.66 7.19 16.59
N TYR A 42 2.86 8.24 16.34
CA TYR A 42 2.18 8.42 15.06
C TYR A 42 2.18 9.87 14.58
N PHE A 43 2.21 10.04 13.25
CA PHE A 43 2.09 11.31 12.53
C PHE A 43 1.64 11.04 11.09
N PRO A 44 0.84 11.91 10.48
CA PRO A 44 0.16 13.08 11.06
C PRO A 44 -1.09 12.70 11.86
N GLU A 45 -1.57 13.64 12.70
CA GLU A 45 -2.87 13.47 13.36
C GLU A 45 -3.97 13.28 12.32
N PRO A 46 -4.85 12.26 12.48
CA PRO A 46 -5.95 12.03 11.56
C PRO A 46 -7.06 13.08 11.71
N THR A 47 -7.76 13.36 10.63
CA THR A 47 -8.95 14.23 10.67
C THR A 47 -10.23 13.48 11.02
N GLN A 48 -10.19 12.15 10.97
CA GLN A 48 -11.30 11.22 11.27
C GLN A 48 -10.75 9.82 11.55
N LEU A 49 -11.54 8.92 12.12
CA LEU A 49 -11.11 7.58 12.55
C LEU A 49 -11.76 6.42 11.77
N VAL A 50 -12.43 6.69 10.66
CA VAL A 50 -13.04 5.65 9.83
C VAL A 50 -12.74 5.88 8.35
N ALA A 51 -12.35 4.83 7.64
CA ALA A 51 -11.97 4.90 6.23
C ALA A 51 -13.16 4.64 5.27
N ILE A 52 -14.40 4.95 5.68
CA ILE A 52 -15.58 4.66 4.86
C ILE A 52 -15.77 5.63 3.68
N ASN A 53 -15.23 6.84 3.80
CA ASN A 53 -15.36 7.92 2.80
C ASN A 53 -14.03 8.60 2.45
N THR A 54 -12.91 8.04 2.92
CA THR A 54 -11.57 8.58 2.70
C THR A 54 -10.53 7.49 2.53
N SER A 55 -9.53 7.73 1.70
CA SER A 55 -8.33 6.88 1.56
C SER A 55 -7.09 7.46 2.25
N ALA A 56 -7.28 8.38 3.20
CA ALA A 56 -6.18 8.95 3.97
C ALA A 56 -5.57 7.91 4.93
N GLY A 57 -4.25 7.93 5.09
CA GLY A 57 -3.52 6.92 5.86
C GLY A 57 -3.91 6.87 7.35
N GLY A 58 -4.20 8.02 7.98
CA GLY A 58 -4.59 8.08 9.39
C GLY A 58 -5.88 7.30 9.70
N PRO A 59 -6.99 7.60 9.03
CA PRO A 59 -8.24 6.83 9.15
C PRO A 59 -8.09 5.35 8.83
N GLN A 60 -7.28 4.99 7.82
CA GLN A 60 -6.99 3.60 7.48
C GLN A 60 -6.23 2.88 8.60
N PHE A 61 -5.17 3.54 9.11
CA PHE A 61 -4.32 2.99 10.17
C PHE A 61 -5.05 2.82 11.50
N ILE A 62 -5.80 3.82 11.95
CA ILE A 62 -6.45 3.79 13.26
C ILE A 62 -7.79 3.06 13.17
N GLY A 63 -8.56 3.31 12.12
CA GLY A 63 -9.86 2.68 11.89
C GLY A 63 -9.79 1.16 11.83
N SER A 64 -8.71 0.61 11.28
CA SER A 64 -8.50 -0.85 11.21
C SER A 64 -8.44 -1.55 12.58
N LYS A 65 -8.18 -0.82 13.68
CA LYS A 65 -8.19 -1.36 15.04
C LYS A 65 -9.60 -1.33 15.64
N ILE A 66 -10.46 -0.46 15.13
CA ILE A 66 -11.82 -0.21 15.64
C ILE A 66 -12.89 -0.96 14.83
N TYR A 67 -12.66 -1.10 13.52
CA TYR A 67 -13.58 -1.76 12.59
C TYR A 67 -12.96 -3.03 12.04
N ASP A 68 -13.77 -4.06 11.78
CA ASP A 68 -13.36 -5.20 10.96
C ASP A 68 -13.71 -4.98 9.50
N GLY A 69 -12.96 -5.66 8.62
CA GLY A 69 -13.31 -5.89 7.23
C GLY A 69 -13.89 -7.29 7.03
N LEU A 70 -14.38 -7.58 5.83
CA LEU A 70 -14.84 -8.93 5.52
C LEU A 70 -13.69 -9.94 5.54
N LEU A 71 -12.51 -9.54 5.07
CA LEU A 71 -11.32 -10.39 4.93
C LEU A 71 -10.09 -9.73 5.53
N THR A 72 -9.05 -10.52 5.77
CA THR A 72 -7.66 -10.10 5.98
C THR A 72 -6.78 -10.86 4.99
N TYR A 73 -5.46 -10.59 4.94
CA TYR A 73 -4.59 -11.17 3.92
C TYR A 73 -3.27 -11.61 4.52
N ASP A 74 -2.74 -12.77 4.05
CA ASP A 74 -1.35 -13.12 4.33
C ASP A 74 -0.38 -12.20 3.57
N TYR A 75 0.93 -12.42 3.74
CA TYR A 75 1.95 -11.58 3.11
C TYR A 75 1.93 -11.64 1.57
N GLU A 76 1.40 -12.71 1.00
CA GLU A 76 1.24 -12.95 -0.44
C GLU A 76 -0.09 -12.42 -1.00
N LEU A 77 -0.86 -11.67 -0.19
CA LEU A 77 -2.20 -11.16 -0.51
C LEU A 77 -3.26 -12.25 -0.73
N SER A 78 -3.03 -13.48 -0.24
CA SER A 78 -4.08 -14.49 -0.23
C SER A 78 -5.11 -14.14 0.83
N PRO A 79 -6.42 -14.14 0.50
CA PRO A 79 -7.46 -13.79 1.45
C PRO A 79 -7.56 -14.80 2.59
N LYS A 80 -7.79 -14.29 3.79
CA LYS A 80 -7.98 -15.06 5.04
C LYS A 80 -9.29 -14.61 5.71
N PRO A 81 -9.93 -15.49 6.49
CA PRO A 81 -11.14 -15.15 7.22
C PRO A 81 -10.98 -13.95 8.17
N SER A 82 -12.02 -13.10 8.20
CA SER A 82 -12.25 -12.07 9.21
C SER A 82 -13.75 -12.06 9.55
N LEU A 83 -14.51 -10.97 9.35
CA LEU A 83 -15.96 -11.00 9.52
C LEU A 83 -16.64 -12.04 8.62
N ALA A 84 -16.13 -12.26 7.41
CA ALA A 84 -16.50 -13.41 6.62
C ALA A 84 -15.66 -14.62 7.06
N ARG A 85 -16.31 -15.64 7.64
CA ARG A 85 -15.65 -16.90 8.03
C ARG A 85 -15.32 -17.78 6.82
N GLU A 86 -16.13 -17.68 5.78
CA GLU A 86 -15.98 -18.36 4.49
C GLU A 86 -16.64 -17.54 3.38
N TRP A 87 -16.21 -17.75 2.16
CA TRP A 87 -16.80 -17.10 0.98
C TRP A 87 -16.68 -17.99 -0.26
N SER A 88 -17.49 -17.68 -1.25
CA SER A 88 -17.40 -18.28 -2.59
C SER A 88 -17.58 -17.23 -3.67
N VAL A 89 -17.07 -17.53 -4.86
CA VAL A 89 -17.25 -16.71 -6.07
C VAL A 89 -17.82 -17.63 -7.14
N SER A 90 -18.88 -17.17 -7.83
CA SER A 90 -19.46 -17.92 -8.95
C SER A 90 -18.48 -18.09 -10.10
N ALA A 91 -18.65 -19.13 -10.90
CA ALA A 91 -17.74 -19.44 -12.01
C ALA A 91 -17.63 -18.33 -13.07
N ASP A 92 -18.70 -17.54 -13.23
CA ASP A 92 -18.73 -16.37 -14.10
C ASP A 92 -18.17 -15.09 -13.45
N GLY A 93 -17.79 -15.14 -12.15
CA GLY A 93 -17.29 -14.00 -11.38
C GLY A 93 -18.32 -12.92 -11.08
N LEU A 94 -19.62 -13.20 -11.24
CA LEU A 94 -20.68 -12.20 -11.07
C LEU A 94 -21.36 -12.23 -9.70
N GLU A 95 -21.12 -13.25 -8.89
CA GLU A 95 -21.67 -13.33 -7.54
C GLU A 95 -20.59 -13.71 -6.53
N TYR A 96 -20.52 -12.93 -5.44
CA TYR A 96 -19.69 -13.21 -4.26
C TYR A 96 -20.61 -13.46 -3.08
N VAL A 97 -20.45 -14.62 -2.43
CA VAL A 97 -21.25 -14.99 -1.25
C VAL A 97 -20.34 -15.00 -0.04
N PHE A 98 -20.64 -14.20 0.99
CA PHE A 98 -19.89 -14.10 2.24
C PHE A 98 -20.74 -14.60 3.40
N HIS A 99 -20.27 -15.63 4.11
CA HIS A 99 -20.89 -16.14 5.33
C HIS A 99 -20.25 -15.49 6.54
N LEU A 100 -21.02 -14.74 7.31
CA LEU A 100 -20.52 -13.91 8.41
C LEU A 100 -20.28 -14.71 9.69
N GLN A 101 -19.43 -14.16 10.57
CA GLN A 101 -19.19 -14.67 11.92
C GLN A 101 -20.46 -14.50 12.77
N PRO A 102 -21.09 -15.59 13.25
CA PRO A 102 -22.37 -15.50 13.95
C PRO A 102 -22.29 -14.83 15.33
N LYS A 103 -21.08 -14.72 15.90
CA LYS A 103 -20.82 -14.07 17.18
C LYS A 103 -20.36 -12.62 17.07
N ALA A 104 -20.17 -12.12 15.84
CA ALA A 104 -19.69 -10.75 15.64
C ALA A 104 -20.74 -9.72 16.09
N LYS A 105 -20.30 -8.78 16.91
CA LYS A 105 -21.11 -7.67 17.41
C LYS A 105 -20.37 -6.35 17.26
N PHE A 106 -21.11 -5.29 17.06
CA PHE A 106 -20.59 -3.94 17.23
C PHE A 106 -20.37 -3.63 18.72
N HIS A 107 -19.55 -2.61 18.99
CA HIS A 107 -19.20 -2.18 20.35
C HIS A 107 -20.42 -1.73 21.19
N ASP A 108 -21.55 -1.44 20.55
CA ASP A 108 -22.83 -1.16 21.22
C ASP A 108 -23.67 -2.42 21.51
N GLY A 109 -23.12 -3.61 21.26
CA GLY A 109 -23.73 -4.90 21.52
C GLY A 109 -24.64 -5.42 20.42
N LYS A 110 -24.96 -4.64 19.38
CA LYS A 110 -25.79 -5.09 18.27
C LYS A 110 -25.04 -6.07 17.37
N PRO A 111 -25.71 -7.11 16.82
CA PRO A 111 -25.05 -8.07 15.93
C PRO A 111 -24.63 -7.40 14.61
N VAL A 112 -23.49 -7.86 14.06
CA VAL A 112 -23.10 -7.53 12.68
C VAL A 112 -23.90 -8.40 11.73
N THR A 113 -24.53 -7.78 10.73
CA THR A 113 -25.42 -8.47 9.77
C THR A 113 -25.03 -8.19 8.32
N SER A 114 -25.60 -8.97 7.41
CA SER A 114 -25.49 -8.75 5.97
C SER A 114 -26.00 -7.38 5.53
N ALA A 115 -26.97 -6.78 6.27
CA ALA A 115 -27.45 -5.43 6.00
C ALA A 115 -26.37 -4.36 6.26
N ASP A 116 -25.48 -4.57 7.25
CA ASP A 116 -24.35 -3.68 7.52
C ASP A 116 -23.27 -3.82 6.44
N VAL A 117 -23.04 -5.03 5.95
CA VAL A 117 -22.16 -5.29 4.81
C VAL A 117 -22.67 -4.60 3.56
N ALA A 118 -23.95 -4.76 3.23
CA ALA A 118 -24.58 -4.11 2.08
C ALA A 118 -24.47 -2.58 2.15
N PHE A 119 -24.78 -2.01 3.32
CA PHE A 119 -24.66 -0.58 3.56
C PHE A 119 -23.22 -0.09 3.35
N SER A 120 -22.25 -0.79 3.92
CA SER A 120 -20.83 -0.42 3.84
C SER A 120 -20.31 -0.46 2.40
N ILE A 121 -20.59 -1.53 1.65
CA ILE A 121 -20.20 -1.66 0.23
C ILE A 121 -20.82 -0.52 -0.61
N LEU A 122 -22.11 -0.24 -0.45
CA LEU A 122 -22.79 0.81 -1.20
C LEU A 122 -22.29 2.21 -0.81
N ARG A 123 -21.97 2.44 0.46
CA ARG A 123 -21.36 3.68 0.93
C ARG A 123 -19.95 3.87 0.37
N LEU A 124 -19.13 2.81 0.33
CA LEU A 124 -17.81 2.84 -0.30
C LEU A 124 -17.90 3.11 -1.80
N LYS A 125 -18.86 2.50 -2.49
CA LYS A 125 -19.15 2.77 -3.91
C LYS A 125 -19.53 4.22 -4.16
N GLU A 126 -20.25 4.85 -3.25
CA GLU A 126 -20.74 6.23 -3.39
C GLU A 126 -19.66 7.27 -3.04
N ALA A 127 -18.98 7.11 -1.92
CA ALA A 127 -18.20 8.17 -1.29
C ALA A 127 -16.69 7.93 -1.23
N HIS A 128 -16.22 6.67 -1.15
CA HIS A 128 -14.79 6.39 -0.95
C HIS A 128 -14.00 6.60 -2.25
N PRO A 129 -12.85 7.32 -2.23
CA PRO A 129 -12.09 7.66 -3.44
C PRO A 129 -11.73 6.45 -4.32
N ARG A 130 -11.24 5.35 -3.73
CA ARG A 130 -10.94 4.10 -4.44
C ARG A 130 -12.15 3.18 -4.54
N GLY A 131 -13.03 3.18 -3.53
CA GLY A 131 -14.24 2.35 -3.49
C GLY A 131 -15.19 2.59 -4.66
N ARG A 132 -15.23 3.82 -5.19
CA ARG A 132 -15.96 4.15 -6.42
C ARG A 132 -15.57 3.29 -7.61
N ALA A 133 -14.28 2.99 -7.74
CA ALA A 133 -13.77 2.13 -8.81
C ALA A 133 -13.87 0.65 -8.43
N THR A 134 -13.46 0.28 -7.22
CA THR A 134 -13.47 -1.10 -6.72
C THR A 134 -14.85 -1.72 -6.73
N PHE A 135 -15.86 -0.97 -6.29
CA PHE A 135 -17.25 -1.44 -6.21
C PHE A 135 -18.13 -0.94 -7.37
N ALA A 136 -17.55 -0.37 -8.43
CA ALA A 136 -18.30 0.19 -9.56
C ALA A 136 -19.32 -0.79 -10.15
N ASN A 137 -18.91 -2.06 -10.29
CA ASN A 137 -19.73 -3.12 -10.89
C ASN A 137 -20.73 -3.76 -9.92
N VAL A 138 -20.77 -3.38 -8.64
CA VAL A 138 -21.77 -3.90 -7.68
C VAL A 138 -23.16 -3.37 -8.07
N GLU A 139 -24.08 -4.27 -8.40
CA GLU A 139 -25.48 -3.93 -8.70
C GLU A 139 -26.34 -3.96 -7.44
N SER A 140 -26.19 -5.00 -6.64
CA SER A 140 -26.98 -5.21 -5.43
C SER A 140 -26.23 -6.11 -4.44
N VAL A 141 -26.68 -6.06 -3.19
CA VAL A 141 -26.28 -7.02 -2.15
C VAL A 141 -27.57 -7.60 -1.55
N ASP A 142 -27.78 -8.90 -1.73
CA ASP A 142 -28.88 -9.62 -1.10
C ASP A 142 -28.57 -9.87 0.37
N THR A 143 -29.48 -9.47 1.23
CA THR A 143 -29.40 -9.54 2.71
C THR A 143 -30.57 -10.29 3.31
N SER A 144 -31.20 -11.18 2.57
CA SER A 144 -32.36 -11.98 3.02
C SER A 144 -32.01 -12.88 4.21
N ASP A 145 -30.76 -13.35 4.31
CA ASP A 145 -30.21 -14.01 5.47
C ASP A 145 -29.29 -13.03 6.23
N PRO A 146 -29.53 -12.75 7.52
CA PRO A 146 -28.70 -11.83 8.29
C PRO A 146 -27.22 -12.23 8.37
N LEU A 147 -26.88 -13.51 8.18
CA LEU A 147 -25.51 -14.01 8.24
C LEU A 147 -24.91 -14.29 6.84
N VAL A 148 -25.61 -13.97 5.76
CA VAL A 148 -25.13 -14.22 4.39
C VAL A 148 -25.30 -12.97 3.54
N ALA A 149 -24.20 -12.36 3.13
CA ALA A 149 -24.20 -11.25 2.17
C ALA A 149 -23.85 -11.78 0.77
N LYS A 150 -24.79 -11.64 -0.21
CA LYS A 150 -24.54 -12.02 -1.60
C LYS A 150 -24.40 -10.77 -2.46
N VAL A 151 -23.19 -10.50 -2.90
CA VAL A 151 -22.85 -9.33 -3.72
C VAL A 151 -22.96 -9.71 -5.19
N LYS A 152 -23.87 -9.07 -5.93
CA LYS A 152 -24.07 -9.26 -7.36
C LYS A 152 -23.41 -8.16 -8.16
N LEU A 153 -22.75 -8.54 -9.24
CA LEU A 153 -21.98 -7.66 -10.13
C LEU A 153 -22.58 -7.65 -11.53
N SER A 154 -22.54 -6.48 -12.19
CA SER A 154 -22.86 -6.32 -13.62
C SER A 154 -21.78 -6.84 -14.56
N LYS A 155 -20.52 -6.90 -14.07
CA LYS A 155 -19.35 -7.41 -14.76
C LYS A 155 -18.40 -8.01 -13.73
N PRO A 156 -17.61 -9.02 -14.09
CA PRO A 156 -16.59 -9.54 -13.19
C PRO A 156 -15.65 -8.45 -12.70
N ALA A 157 -15.25 -8.54 -11.45
CA ALA A 157 -14.29 -7.62 -10.82
C ALA A 157 -13.38 -8.40 -9.86
N PRO A 158 -12.44 -9.19 -10.38
CA PRO A 158 -11.62 -10.10 -9.56
C PRO A 158 -10.75 -9.39 -8.52
N GLY A 159 -10.41 -8.11 -8.74
CA GLY A 159 -9.72 -7.28 -7.74
C GLY A 159 -10.58 -6.91 -6.52
N LEU A 160 -11.90 -7.13 -6.56
CA LEU A 160 -12.78 -6.85 -5.43
C LEU A 160 -12.39 -7.69 -4.20
N ILE A 161 -12.05 -8.97 -4.41
CA ILE A 161 -11.72 -9.88 -3.30
C ILE A 161 -10.48 -9.44 -2.51
N THR A 162 -9.58 -8.67 -3.10
CA THR A 162 -8.37 -8.16 -2.43
C THR A 162 -8.59 -6.81 -1.72
N ALA A 163 -9.75 -6.18 -1.89
CA ALA A 163 -10.07 -4.86 -1.35
C ALA A 163 -10.80 -4.88 0.00
N LEU A 164 -11.04 -6.04 0.60
CA LEU A 164 -11.99 -6.22 1.70
C LEU A 164 -11.36 -6.20 3.09
N ALA A 165 -10.11 -5.70 3.22
CA ALA A 165 -9.49 -5.46 4.52
C ALA A 165 -10.15 -4.27 5.25
N SER A 166 -10.08 -4.26 6.57
CA SER A 166 -10.65 -3.20 7.40
C SER A 166 -10.05 -1.82 7.14
N SER A 167 -8.78 -1.75 6.77
CA SER A 167 -8.09 -0.51 6.42
C SER A 167 -8.61 0.14 5.12
N GLU A 168 -9.20 -0.64 4.22
CA GLU A 168 -9.72 -0.15 2.93
C GLU A 168 -11.25 -0.17 2.87
N SER A 169 -11.88 -1.24 3.39
CA SER A 169 -13.31 -1.49 3.29
C SER A 169 -13.88 -1.89 4.65
N PRO A 170 -13.91 -0.97 5.64
CA PRO A 170 -14.47 -1.26 6.95
C PRO A 170 -15.96 -1.57 6.86
N VAL A 171 -16.43 -2.58 7.61
CA VAL A 171 -17.85 -2.81 7.82
C VAL A 171 -18.32 -1.93 8.97
N VAL A 172 -19.23 -1.00 8.68
CA VAL A 172 -19.73 -0.02 9.64
C VAL A 172 -21.18 -0.32 10.03
N PRO A 173 -21.62 0.04 11.27
CA PRO A 173 -22.99 -0.18 11.71
C PRO A 173 -23.97 0.70 10.92
N LYS A 174 -24.84 0.07 10.13
CA LYS A 174 -25.85 0.76 9.31
C LYS A 174 -26.68 1.72 10.16
N HIS A 175 -27.16 1.27 11.31
CA HIS A 175 -28.05 2.06 12.19
C HIS A 175 -27.45 3.35 12.73
N ILE A 176 -26.13 3.52 12.64
CA ILE A 176 -25.43 4.76 12.97
C ILE A 176 -25.16 5.56 11.69
N PHE A 177 -24.51 4.92 10.71
CA PHE A 177 -24.00 5.60 9.54
C PHE A 177 -25.07 5.99 8.51
N GLU A 178 -26.26 5.37 8.52
CA GLU A 178 -27.37 5.79 7.65
C GLU A 178 -27.93 7.19 8.00
N THR A 179 -27.63 7.69 9.21
CA THR A 179 -28.02 9.03 9.64
C THR A 179 -27.10 10.13 9.13
N PHE A 180 -25.93 9.77 8.57
CA PHE A 180 -24.94 10.71 8.05
C PHE A 180 -25.02 10.82 6.52
N LYS A 181 -24.72 12.02 6.01
CA LYS A 181 -24.41 12.16 4.59
C LYS A 181 -23.15 11.37 4.25
N PRO A 182 -22.98 10.91 3.00
CA PRO A 182 -21.83 10.11 2.59
C PRO A 182 -20.47 10.77 2.88
N THR A 183 -20.41 12.09 2.90
CA THR A 183 -19.19 12.89 3.12
C THR A 183 -18.97 13.30 4.58
N ASP A 184 -19.95 13.07 5.45
CA ASP A 184 -19.86 13.49 6.84
C ASP A 184 -18.99 12.54 7.66
N ASN A 185 -18.28 13.11 8.64
CA ASN A 185 -17.45 12.37 9.58
C ASN A 185 -18.22 12.14 10.90
N PRO A 186 -18.22 10.91 11.44
CA PRO A 186 -18.82 10.64 12.74
C PRO A 186 -18.03 11.37 13.85
N LYS A 187 -18.76 11.86 14.86
CA LYS A 187 -18.17 12.40 16.10
C LYS A 187 -17.53 11.26 16.92
N PRO A 188 -16.57 11.54 17.80
CA PRO A 188 -15.94 10.48 18.62
C PRO A 188 -16.92 9.54 19.32
N ALA A 189 -18.01 10.03 19.89
CA ALA A 189 -19.04 9.21 20.52
C ALA A 189 -19.82 8.29 19.54
N GLN A 190 -19.69 8.48 18.27
CA GLN A 190 -20.34 7.71 17.20
C GLN A 190 -19.36 6.75 16.49
N ILE A 191 -18.11 6.71 16.95
CA ILE A 191 -17.10 5.77 16.48
C ILE A 191 -17.37 4.41 17.15
N ILE A 192 -18.28 3.66 16.55
CA ILE A 192 -18.70 2.32 16.97
C ILE A 192 -18.33 1.36 15.84
N GLY A 193 -17.45 0.42 16.11
CA GLY A 193 -17.00 -0.63 15.19
C GLY A 193 -17.31 -2.01 15.73
N SER A 194 -16.78 -3.05 15.08
CA SER A 194 -16.83 -4.45 15.50
C SER A 194 -15.45 -5.02 15.81
N GLY A 195 -14.41 -4.19 15.65
CA GLY A 195 -13.02 -4.58 15.75
C GLY A 195 -12.54 -4.91 17.16
N PRO A 196 -11.26 -5.30 17.27
CA PRO A 196 -10.67 -5.76 18.53
C PRO A 196 -10.53 -4.68 19.59
N PHE A 197 -10.60 -3.40 19.23
CA PHE A 197 -10.46 -2.30 20.18
C PHE A 197 -11.59 -1.28 20.04
N VAL A 198 -11.98 -0.71 21.17
CA VAL A 198 -13.02 0.31 21.34
C VAL A 198 -12.36 1.67 21.54
N LEU A 199 -12.82 2.71 20.83
CA LEU A 199 -12.37 4.08 21.08
C LEU A 199 -12.85 4.53 22.46
N LYS A 200 -11.89 4.83 23.36
CA LYS A 200 -12.18 5.37 24.68
C LYS A 200 -12.07 6.89 24.71
N GLU A 201 -11.03 7.42 24.08
CA GLU A 201 -10.72 8.84 24.14
C GLU A 201 -9.94 9.28 22.90
N TRP A 202 -10.20 10.49 22.45
CA TRP A 202 -9.36 11.21 21.48
C TRP A 202 -9.13 12.62 21.98
N VAL A 203 -7.89 12.89 22.37
CA VAL A 203 -7.43 14.21 22.79
C VAL A 203 -6.62 14.84 21.64
N PRO A 204 -7.18 15.79 20.89
CA PRO A 204 -6.50 16.42 19.75
C PRO A 204 -5.12 16.97 20.13
N GLY A 205 -4.14 16.74 19.27
CA GLY A 205 -2.75 17.14 19.47
C GLY A 205 -1.97 16.32 20.51
N SER A 206 -2.60 15.33 21.15
CA SER A 206 -2.00 14.53 22.21
C SER A 206 -2.04 13.03 21.90
N HIS A 207 -3.22 12.41 21.98
CA HIS A 207 -3.31 10.95 21.82
C HIS A 207 -4.72 10.46 21.50
N ILE A 208 -4.79 9.22 21.04
CA ILE A 208 -6.00 8.42 20.90
C ILE A 208 -5.82 7.16 21.76
N LEU A 209 -6.77 6.93 22.68
CA LEU A 209 -6.81 5.76 23.55
C LEU A 209 -7.85 4.76 23.05
N LEU A 210 -7.40 3.55 22.79
CA LEU A 210 -8.23 2.41 22.46
C LEU A 210 -8.14 1.39 23.61
N GLU A 211 -9.27 0.82 24.03
CA GLU A 211 -9.35 -0.26 25.02
C GLU A 211 -9.79 -1.57 24.37
N LYS A 212 -9.39 -2.68 24.97
CA LYS A 212 -9.77 -4.04 24.53
C LYS A 212 -11.29 -4.15 24.39
N ASN A 213 -11.77 -4.68 23.26
CA ASN A 213 -13.13 -5.16 23.12
C ASN A 213 -13.26 -6.53 23.81
N ALA A 214 -13.89 -6.55 24.98
CA ALA A 214 -14.08 -7.78 25.76
C ALA A 214 -15.00 -8.79 25.07
N ASP A 215 -15.91 -8.31 24.21
CA ASP A 215 -16.87 -9.13 23.46
C ASP A 215 -16.41 -9.41 22.01
N TYR A 216 -15.10 -9.27 21.75
CA TYR A 216 -14.58 -9.53 20.41
C TYR A 216 -14.81 -10.99 19.99
N TRP A 217 -15.33 -11.17 18.79
CA TRP A 217 -15.76 -12.48 18.29
C TRP A 217 -14.61 -13.50 18.15
N ASP A 218 -13.36 -13.04 17.97
CA ASP A 218 -12.16 -13.88 17.76
C ASP A 218 -11.42 -14.15 19.09
N THR A 219 -12.10 -14.79 20.03
CA THR A 219 -11.53 -15.16 21.34
C THR A 219 -10.33 -16.13 21.19
N PRO A 220 -9.21 -15.99 21.94
CA PRO A 220 -9.01 -15.12 23.13
C PRO A 220 -8.48 -13.70 22.81
N ARG A 221 -8.48 -13.30 21.55
CA ARG A 221 -7.99 -11.98 21.10
C ARG A 221 -8.99 -10.87 21.42
N PRO A 222 -8.52 -9.60 21.44
CA PRO A 222 -7.11 -9.19 21.38
C PRO A 222 -6.37 -9.52 22.67
N TYR A 223 -5.04 -9.69 22.56
CA TYR A 223 -4.20 -9.95 23.74
C TYR A 223 -3.92 -8.70 24.55
N LEU A 224 -3.73 -7.54 23.91
CA LEU A 224 -3.47 -6.26 24.55
C LEU A 224 -4.73 -5.74 25.27
N ASP A 225 -4.55 -5.10 26.44
CA ASP A 225 -5.63 -4.40 27.12
C ASP A 225 -5.89 -3.02 26.54
N ARG A 226 -4.83 -2.34 26.04
CA ARG A 226 -4.89 -0.96 25.54
C ARG A 226 -3.93 -0.73 24.38
N VAL A 227 -4.33 0.18 23.51
CA VAL A 227 -3.46 0.79 22.50
C VAL A 227 -3.53 2.31 22.66
N ILE A 228 -2.39 2.95 22.92
CA ILE A 228 -2.28 4.41 23.01
C ILE A 228 -1.54 4.89 21.77
N ILE A 229 -2.21 5.67 20.92
CA ILE A 229 -1.61 6.28 19.72
C ILE A 229 -1.21 7.70 20.09
N ARG A 230 0.09 7.92 20.32
CA ARG A 230 0.65 9.23 20.67
C ARG A 230 0.87 10.06 19.40
N LEU A 231 0.28 11.24 19.36
CA LEU A 231 0.36 12.16 18.23
C LEU A 231 1.56 13.10 18.42
N ILE A 232 2.69 12.78 17.76
CA ILE A 232 3.95 13.52 17.92
C ILE A 232 4.38 14.02 16.54
N ASN A 233 4.31 15.34 16.32
CA ASN A 233 4.57 15.96 15.02
C ASN A 233 6.06 15.96 14.63
N ASP A 234 6.95 16.19 15.59
CA ASP A 234 8.40 16.27 15.35
C ASP A 234 9.02 14.88 15.25
N ALA A 235 9.80 14.62 14.19
CA ALA A 235 10.43 13.32 13.93
C ALA A 235 11.52 12.99 14.97
N GLY A 236 12.27 14.01 15.43
CA GLY A 236 13.28 13.83 16.48
C GLY A 236 12.65 13.47 17.81
N ALA A 237 11.51 14.08 18.16
CA ALA A 237 10.74 13.74 19.36
C ALA A 237 10.16 12.31 19.28
N ARG A 238 9.72 11.85 18.08
CA ARG A 238 9.31 10.45 17.89
C ARG A 238 10.48 9.49 18.07
N ALA A 239 11.67 9.83 17.54
CA ALA A 239 12.87 9.02 17.74
C ALA A 239 13.22 8.92 19.23
N ALA A 240 13.27 10.04 19.96
CA ALA A 240 13.53 10.08 21.40
C ALA A 240 12.51 9.26 22.21
N ALA A 241 11.22 9.33 21.86
CA ALA A 241 10.18 8.55 22.53
C ALA A 241 10.38 7.03 22.35
N LEU A 242 10.87 6.58 21.18
CA LEU A 242 11.22 5.17 20.96
C LEU A 242 12.48 4.76 21.74
N GLU A 243 13.50 5.61 21.77
CA GLU A 243 14.75 5.35 22.50
C GLU A 243 14.56 5.24 24.02
N THR A 244 13.68 6.08 24.58
CA THR A 244 13.41 6.11 26.03
C THR A 244 12.33 5.11 26.47
N GLY A 245 11.66 4.43 25.53
CA GLY A 245 10.52 3.54 25.85
C GLY A 245 9.23 4.27 26.19
N GLU A 246 9.17 5.59 25.97
CA GLU A 246 7.90 6.33 26.04
C GLU A 246 6.94 5.99 24.90
N GLY A 247 7.47 5.53 23.77
CA GLY A 247 6.78 4.90 22.66
C GLY A 247 7.33 3.50 22.42
N ASP A 248 6.47 2.55 22.09
CA ASP A 248 6.88 1.16 21.88
C ASP A 248 7.13 0.85 20.40
N ILE A 249 6.39 1.48 19.49
CA ILE A 249 6.46 1.21 18.03
C ILE A 249 5.90 2.39 17.23
N GLY A 250 6.34 2.53 15.99
CA GLY A 250 5.78 3.53 15.07
C GLY A 250 5.96 3.14 13.60
N PRO A 251 4.95 3.43 12.75
CA PRO A 251 5.09 3.30 11.30
C PRO A 251 5.84 4.52 10.75
N ASN A 252 6.94 4.30 10.04
CA ASN A 252 7.77 5.37 9.45
C ASN A 252 8.00 6.56 10.41
N PRO A 253 8.46 6.28 11.66
CA PRO A 253 8.37 7.27 12.75
C PRO A 253 9.47 8.32 12.71
N VAL A 254 10.56 8.08 11.96
CA VAL A 254 11.79 8.90 11.98
C VAL A 254 12.25 9.23 10.58
N ALA A 255 13.16 10.19 10.44
CA ALA A 255 13.87 10.39 9.18
C ALA A 255 14.71 9.15 8.83
N LEU A 256 14.80 8.79 7.55
CA LEU A 256 15.54 7.61 7.10
C LEU A 256 17.02 7.64 7.54
N ALA A 257 17.61 8.83 7.61
CA ALA A 257 18.98 9.04 8.09
C ALA A 257 19.20 8.60 9.56
N ASP A 258 18.14 8.56 10.38
CA ASP A 258 18.24 8.16 11.79
C ASP A 258 18.11 6.65 12.00
N LEU A 259 17.69 5.89 10.99
CA LEU A 259 17.37 4.48 11.16
C LEU A 259 18.57 3.61 11.56
N GLU A 260 19.74 3.88 11.00
CA GLU A 260 20.96 3.12 11.36
C GLU A 260 21.34 3.35 12.83
N ARG A 261 21.15 4.56 13.33
CA ARG A 261 21.36 4.88 14.74
C ARG A 261 20.37 4.09 15.63
N LEU A 262 19.08 4.05 15.25
CA LEU A 262 18.07 3.29 16.01
C LEU A 262 18.30 1.78 15.94
N LYS A 263 18.76 1.25 14.81
CA LYS A 263 19.16 -0.17 14.68
C LYS A 263 20.28 -0.57 15.65
N SER A 264 21.14 0.36 16.05
CA SER A 264 22.23 0.08 17.00
C SER A 264 21.75 -0.05 18.46
N ILE A 265 20.49 0.26 18.76
CA ILE A 265 19.91 0.19 20.10
C ILE A 265 19.38 -1.23 20.32
N PRO A 266 19.91 -2.01 21.28
CA PRO A 266 19.54 -3.42 21.46
C PRO A 266 18.07 -3.67 21.79
N THR A 267 17.38 -2.68 22.36
CA THR A 267 15.95 -2.77 22.72
C THR A 267 15.00 -2.46 21.57
N LEU A 268 15.53 -1.99 20.43
CA LEU A 268 14.76 -1.64 19.26
C LEU A 268 15.05 -2.60 18.09
N LYS A 269 14.09 -2.74 17.22
CA LYS A 269 14.25 -3.39 15.91
C LYS A 269 13.63 -2.50 14.82
N VAL A 270 14.21 -2.55 13.64
CA VAL A 270 13.66 -1.95 12.43
C VAL A 270 13.11 -3.08 11.55
N ASP A 271 11.84 -3.01 11.23
CA ASP A 271 11.18 -3.87 10.27
C ASP A 271 11.10 -3.12 8.94
N ASP A 272 11.88 -3.57 7.97
CA ASP A 272 12.03 -2.96 6.63
C ASP A 272 11.34 -3.79 5.54
N ARG A 273 10.40 -4.65 5.91
CA ARG A 273 9.60 -5.40 4.95
C ARG A 273 8.68 -4.48 4.14
N ILE A 274 8.50 -4.83 2.86
CA ILE A 274 7.46 -4.20 2.04
C ILE A 274 6.14 -4.92 2.33
N TYR A 275 5.19 -4.15 2.84
CA TYR A 275 3.83 -4.62 3.06
C TYR A 275 2.99 -4.35 1.81
N ALA A 276 2.63 -5.42 1.11
CA ALA A 276 2.05 -5.36 -0.24
C ALA A 276 0.70 -4.63 -0.29
N TYR A 277 -0.06 -4.60 0.80
CA TYR A 277 -1.40 -4.02 0.83
C TYR A 277 -1.41 -2.49 0.59
N ALA A 278 -0.34 -1.79 0.93
CA ALA A 278 -0.20 -0.35 0.77
C ALA A 278 1.11 0.05 0.06
N GLY A 279 1.68 -0.85 -0.74
CA GLY A 279 2.94 -0.60 -1.46
C GLY A 279 2.90 0.67 -2.28
N GLN A 280 3.99 1.44 -2.24
CA GLN A 280 4.13 2.67 -3.01
C GLN A 280 5.11 2.50 -4.15
N GLN A 281 4.93 3.32 -5.20
CA GLN A 281 5.79 3.42 -6.36
C GLN A 281 6.19 4.87 -6.56
N ASN A 282 7.48 5.17 -6.48
CA ASN A 282 7.99 6.49 -6.84
C ASN A 282 8.38 6.51 -8.31
N GLN A 283 7.98 7.55 -9.00
CA GLN A 283 8.05 7.64 -10.44
C GLN A 283 8.19 9.08 -10.92
N LEU A 284 8.75 9.25 -12.10
CA LEU A 284 8.78 10.49 -12.84
C LEU A 284 7.74 10.43 -13.96
N VAL A 285 6.63 11.12 -13.76
CA VAL A 285 5.54 11.22 -14.75
C VAL A 285 5.91 12.25 -15.79
N ILE A 286 5.64 11.95 -17.06
CA ILE A 286 6.05 12.75 -18.21
C ILE A 286 4.82 13.32 -18.90
N ASN A 287 4.77 14.63 -19.10
CA ASN A 287 3.73 15.25 -19.92
C ASN A 287 4.04 15.04 -21.41
N LEU A 288 3.34 14.12 -22.05
CA LEU A 288 3.57 13.79 -23.46
C LEU A 288 3.06 14.85 -24.45
N GLU A 289 2.38 15.89 -23.97
CA GLU A 289 1.99 17.06 -24.79
C GLU A 289 3.12 18.09 -24.93
N ASN A 290 4.19 17.96 -24.11
CA ASN A 290 5.35 18.85 -24.20
C ASN A 290 6.13 18.58 -25.50
N GLU A 291 6.58 19.65 -26.17
CA GLU A 291 7.25 19.62 -27.47
C GLU A 291 8.53 18.78 -27.51
N TYR A 292 9.27 18.67 -26.39
CA TYR A 292 10.49 17.84 -26.27
C TYR A 292 10.15 16.41 -25.84
N LEU A 293 9.26 16.28 -24.84
CA LEU A 293 8.99 15.01 -24.17
C LEU A 293 8.10 14.06 -24.97
N LYS A 294 7.39 14.54 -26.00
CA LYS A 294 6.70 13.67 -26.96
C LYS A 294 7.66 12.77 -27.74
N GLU A 295 8.93 13.19 -27.90
CA GLU A 295 9.97 12.43 -28.59
C GLU A 295 10.49 11.29 -27.69
N LEU A 296 10.36 10.04 -28.14
CA LEU A 296 10.77 8.86 -27.35
C LEU A 296 12.26 8.91 -26.99
N LYS A 297 13.13 9.35 -27.90
CA LYS A 297 14.57 9.47 -27.65
C LYS A 297 14.90 10.42 -26.50
N VAL A 298 14.11 11.48 -26.31
CA VAL A 298 14.28 12.41 -25.18
C VAL A 298 13.91 11.71 -23.88
N ARG A 299 12.80 10.95 -23.83
CA ARG A 299 12.42 10.17 -22.65
C ARG A 299 13.45 9.09 -22.31
N GLN A 300 13.98 8.40 -23.33
CA GLN A 300 15.07 7.43 -23.17
C GLN A 300 16.35 8.10 -22.63
N ALA A 301 16.71 9.27 -23.15
CA ALA A 301 17.86 10.02 -22.65
C ALA A 301 17.71 10.38 -21.16
N ILE A 302 16.52 10.85 -20.76
CA ILE A 302 16.23 11.14 -19.34
C ILE A 302 16.35 9.86 -18.50
N ALA A 303 15.83 8.72 -18.96
CA ALA A 303 15.94 7.46 -18.26
C ALA A 303 17.41 7.00 -18.09
N HIS A 304 18.25 7.16 -19.12
CA HIS A 304 19.70 6.85 -19.04
C HIS A 304 20.48 7.85 -18.17
N ALA A 305 19.96 9.05 -17.91
CA ALA A 305 20.61 10.04 -17.06
C ALA A 305 20.35 9.85 -15.56
N ILE A 306 19.37 9.04 -15.19
CA ILE A 306 18.99 8.80 -13.80
C ILE A 306 19.75 7.57 -13.26
N ASP A 307 20.61 7.80 -12.27
CA ASP A 307 21.31 6.75 -11.53
C ASP A 307 20.43 6.27 -10.35
N VAL A 308 19.61 5.22 -10.60
CA VAL A 308 18.67 4.71 -9.59
C VAL A 308 19.38 4.11 -8.38
N PRO A 309 20.48 3.34 -8.49
CA PRO A 309 21.30 2.96 -7.32
C PRO A 309 21.72 4.16 -6.48
N ALA A 310 22.26 5.21 -7.09
CA ALA A 310 22.66 6.42 -6.36
C ALA A 310 21.46 7.13 -5.70
N LEU A 311 20.27 7.13 -6.32
CA LEU A 311 19.04 7.63 -5.70
C LEU A 311 18.69 6.85 -4.44
N ILE A 312 18.78 5.51 -4.49
CA ILE A 312 18.51 4.65 -3.34
C ILE A 312 19.50 4.93 -2.21
N ASP A 313 20.79 5.00 -2.52
CA ASP A 313 21.83 5.15 -1.50
C ASP A 313 21.83 6.56 -0.88
N THR A 314 21.71 7.61 -1.70
CA THR A 314 21.94 9.00 -1.22
C THR A 314 20.68 9.72 -0.75
N VAL A 315 19.51 9.39 -1.32
CA VAL A 315 18.23 10.05 -0.98
C VAL A 315 17.41 9.18 -0.04
N LEU A 316 17.48 7.84 -0.23
CA LEU A 316 16.64 6.89 0.50
C LEU A 316 17.42 6.05 1.52
N TYR A 317 18.73 6.31 1.68
CA TYR A 317 19.58 5.64 2.68
C TYR A 317 19.48 4.11 2.63
N GLY A 318 19.30 3.52 1.43
CA GLY A 318 19.10 2.08 1.22
C GLY A 318 17.66 1.59 1.46
N TYR A 319 16.72 2.44 1.90
CA TYR A 319 15.34 2.05 2.22
C TYR A 319 14.39 2.15 1.02
N ALA A 320 14.77 1.48 -0.06
CA ALA A 320 13.92 1.27 -1.22
C ALA A 320 14.37 0.03 -2.00
N VAL A 321 13.45 -0.56 -2.74
CA VAL A 321 13.79 -1.57 -3.74
C VAL A 321 13.70 -0.97 -5.14
N PRO A 322 14.59 -1.36 -6.06
CA PRO A 322 14.48 -1.01 -7.47
C PRO A 322 13.12 -1.43 -8.04
N SER A 323 12.44 -0.54 -8.76
CA SER A 323 11.14 -0.83 -9.34
C SER A 323 11.01 -0.18 -10.73
N PRO A 324 11.57 -0.84 -11.78
CA PRO A 324 11.63 -0.27 -13.13
C PRO A 324 10.31 -0.30 -13.89
N THR A 325 9.28 -0.93 -13.33
CA THR A 325 7.98 -1.12 -13.97
C THR A 325 6.85 -0.49 -13.16
N PRO A 326 5.67 -0.26 -13.77
CA PRO A 326 4.50 0.30 -13.08
C PRO A 326 4.05 -0.45 -11.83
N ILE A 327 4.29 -1.76 -11.78
CA ILE A 327 3.84 -2.64 -10.69
C ILE A 327 5.00 -2.91 -9.76
N SER A 328 4.86 -2.50 -8.50
CA SER A 328 5.86 -2.72 -7.44
C SER A 328 6.20 -4.20 -7.27
N PRO A 329 7.49 -4.54 -6.98
CA PRO A 329 7.88 -5.90 -6.61
C PRO A 329 7.11 -6.48 -5.43
N GLY A 330 6.51 -5.66 -4.57
CA GLY A 330 5.61 -6.09 -3.50
C GLY A 330 4.35 -6.79 -4.00
N LEU A 331 3.91 -6.52 -5.24
CA LEU A 331 2.85 -7.25 -5.93
C LEU A 331 3.44 -8.37 -6.80
N ALA A 332 4.22 -9.26 -6.20
CA ALA A 332 5.08 -10.24 -6.88
C ALA A 332 4.38 -11.05 -7.98
N LYS A 333 3.11 -11.42 -7.79
CA LYS A 333 2.31 -12.17 -8.76
C LYS A 333 2.15 -11.43 -10.09
N PHE A 334 1.98 -10.11 -10.03
CA PHE A 334 1.70 -9.25 -11.19
C PHE A 334 2.95 -8.54 -11.71
N HIS A 335 3.98 -8.40 -10.88
CA HIS A 335 5.24 -7.78 -11.26
C HIS A 335 5.96 -8.58 -12.35
N ASN A 336 6.55 -7.87 -13.32
CA ASN A 336 7.40 -8.48 -14.34
C ASN A 336 8.88 -8.31 -13.98
N PRO A 337 9.57 -9.34 -13.45
CA PRO A 337 10.95 -9.24 -13.02
C PRO A 337 11.97 -9.20 -14.16
N ASP A 338 11.55 -9.50 -15.41
CA ASP A 338 12.43 -9.56 -16.57
C ASP A 338 12.74 -8.18 -17.16
N ILE A 339 12.09 -7.13 -16.64
CA ILE A 339 12.29 -5.75 -17.10
C ILE A 339 13.21 -5.03 -16.12
N GLY A 340 14.38 -4.62 -16.63
CA GLY A 340 15.34 -3.81 -15.91
C GLY A 340 15.24 -2.31 -16.22
N PHE A 341 16.00 -1.50 -15.47
CA PHE A 341 16.20 -0.09 -15.77
C PHE A 341 17.00 0.13 -17.05
N ALA A 342 16.78 1.28 -17.69
CA ALA A 342 17.78 1.83 -18.60
C ALA A 342 19.13 1.93 -17.85
N LYS A 343 20.18 1.43 -18.46
CA LYS A 343 21.52 1.52 -17.85
C LYS A 343 21.91 2.99 -17.72
N PHE A 344 22.37 3.40 -16.54
CA PHE A 344 22.92 4.74 -16.35
C PHE A 344 24.10 4.97 -17.29
N ASP A 345 23.94 5.91 -18.24
CA ASP A 345 24.94 6.19 -19.29
C ASP A 345 24.72 7.62 -19.82
N ILE A 346 25.49 8.56 -19.31
CA ILE A 346 25.40 9.97 -19.71
C ILE A 346 25.80 10.17 -21.18
N ALA A 347 26.77 9.43 -21.68
CA ALA A 347 27.21 9.58 -23.07
C ALA A 347 26.12 9.12 -24.04
N LEU A 348 25.44 8.00 -23.73
CA LEU A 348 24.30 7.54 -24.50
C LEU A 348 23.12 8.53 -24.42
N ALA A 349 22.84 9.07 -23.23
CA ALA A 349 21.79 10.06 -23.03
C ALA A 349 22.02 11.31 -23.88
N GLU A 350 23.25 11.83 -23.90
CA GLU A 350 23.63 12.97 -24.75
C GLU A 350 23.46 12.66 -26.24
N LYS A 351 23.95 11.50 -26.69
CA LYS A 351 23.80 11.04 -28.07
C LYS A 351 22.31 10.96 -28.48
N LEU A 352 21.46 10.42 -27.63
CA LEU A 352 20.00 10.33 -27.90
C LEU A 352 19.35 11.70 -28.05
N LEU A 353 19.77 12.69 -27.26
CA LEU A 353 19.29 14.07 -27.37
C LEU A 353 19.76 14.74 -28.67
N ASP A 354 21.01 14.50 -29.07
CA ASP A 354 21.53 15.00 -30.33
C ASP A 354 20.80 14.38 -31.53
N GLU A 355 20.56 13.07 -31.49
CA GLU A 355 19.78 12.34 -32.50
C GLU A 355 18.29 12.75 -32.54
N ALA A 356 17.75 13.23 -31.42
CA ALA A 356 16.39 13.79 -31.34
C ALA A 356 16.30 15.22 -31.90
N GLY A 357 17.44 15.82 -32.29
CA GLY A 357 17.49 17.17 -32.83
C GLY A 357 17.65 18.27 -31.78
N PHE A 358 18.05 17.93 -30.56
CA PHE A 358 18.26 18.87 -29.46
C PHE A 358 19.73 18.92 -29.00
N PRO A 359 20.68 19.34 -29.86
CA PRO A 359 22.09 19.43 -29.49
C PRO A 359 22.33 20.50 -28.42
N ARG A 360 23.47 20.42 -27.72
CA ARG A 360 23.88 21.49 -26.81
C ARG A 360 24.07 22.81 -27.56
N LYS A 361 23.54 23.88 -27.02
CA LYS A 361 23.68 25.25 -27.47
C LYS A 361 24.85 25.94 -26.77
N ASP A 362 25.10 27.19 -27.11
CA ASP A 362 26.07 28.02 -26.38
C ASP A 362 25.78 28.02 -24.88
N GLY A 363 26.82 27.84 -24.07
CA GLY A 363 26.67 27.67 -22.62
C GLY A 363 26.32 26.24 -22.18
N GLY A 364 26.35 25.25 -23.10
CA GLY A 364 26.20 23.83 -22.76
C GLY A 364 24.76 23.38 -22.45
N LYS A 365 23.77 24.24 -22.60
CA LYS A 365 22.35 23.95 -22.34
C LYS A 365 21.65 23.53 -23.63
N ARG A 366 20.58 22.73 -23.51
CA ARG A 366 19.74 22.27 -24.62
C ARG A 366 18.38 22.98 -24.59
N PHE A 367 17.61 22.70 -23.56
CA PHE A 367 16.28 23.29 -23.31
C PHE A 367 15.98 23.26 -21.80
N LYS A 368 14.83 23.84 -21.42
CA LYS A 368 14.38 23.96 -20.03
C LYS A 368 13.07 23.20 -19.84
N LEU A 369 12.93 22.48 -18.70
CA LEU A 369 11.72 21.78 -18.31
C LEU A 369 11.26 22.23 -16.91
N ARG A 370 9.95 22.37 -16.73
CA ARG A 370 9.31 22.56 -15.42
C ARG A 370 9.22 21.21 -14.73
N VAL A 371 9.77 21.11 -13.52
CA VAL A 371 9.76 19.90 -12.70
C VAL A 371 8.89 20.19 -11.47
N THR A 372 7.71 19.61 -11.43
CA THR A 372 6.83 19.66 -10.27
C THR A 372 7.09 18.49 -9.34
N THR A 373 6.78 18.65 -8.05
CA THR A 373 6.87 17.57 -7.06
C THR A 373 5.52 17.46 -6.37
N ASN A 374 4.99 16.24 -6.29
CA ASN A 374 3.83 15.97 -5.45
C ASN A 374 4.17 16.36 -4.00
N PRO A 375 3.38 17.21 -3.34
CA PRO A 375 3.68 17.74 -2.00
C PRO A 375 3.86 16.69 -0.89
N PHE A 376 3.44 15.46 -1.14
CA PHE A 376 3.66 14.34 -0.21
C PHE A 376 5.05 13.71 -0.36
N ASN A 377 5.83 14.09 -1.37
CA ASN A 377 7.20 13.62 -1.58
C ASN A 377 8.22 14.59 -0.98
N PRO A 378 9.35 14.09 -0.44
CA PRO A 378 10.48 14.92 -0.07
C PRO A 378 11.05 15.69 -1.27
N GLN A 379 11.45 16.93 -1.04
CA GLN A 379 12.07 17.79 -2.05
C GLN A 379 13.34 17.17 -2.66
N THR A 380 14.08 16.39 -1.87
CA THR A 380 15.33 15.74 -2.28
C THR A 380 15.20 14.86 -3.53
N TYR A 381 13.98 14.34 -3.82
CA TYR A 381 13.74 13.62 -5.06
C TYR A 381 13.84 14.52 -6.30
N SER A 382 13.17 15.66 -6.29
CA SER A 382 13.23 16.59 -7.42
C SER A 382 14.60 17.24 -7.57
N ASP A 383 15.31 17.47 -6.47
CA ASP A 383 16.69 17.96 -6.49
C ASP A 383 17.62 16.93 -7.17
N PHE A 384 17.45 15.64 -6.88
CA PHE A 384 18.20 14.55 -7.52
C PHE A 384 17.88 14.47 -9.02
N ILE A 385 16.60 14.55 -9.42
CA ILE A 385 16.18 14.55 -10.83
C ILE A 385 16.75 15.78 -11.55
N ALA A 386 16.69 16.96 -10.95
CA ALA A 386 17.26 18.18 -11.54
C ALA A 386 18.77 18.05 -11.78
N GLN A 387 19.49 17.45 -10.84
CA GLN A 387 20.91 17.17 -11.00
C GLN A 387 21.17 16.18 -12.16
N ALA A 388 20.37 15.12 -12.28
CA ALA A 388 20.47 14.18 -13.39
C ALA A 388 20.23 14.85 -14.75
N LEU A 389 19.20 15.68 -14.86
CA LEU A 389 18.88 16.45 -16.07
C LEU A 389 20.00 17.42 -16.44
N SER A 390 20.61 18.09 -15.46
CA SER A 390 21.69 19.06 -15.72
C SER A 390 22.94 18.40 -16.34
N LYS A 391 23.24 17.14 -15.99
CA LYS A 391 24.37 16.39 -16.57
C LYS A 391 24.24 16.23 -18.08
N ILE A 392 23.01 16.19 -18.61
CA ILE A 392 22.71 16.06 -20.05
C ILE A 392 22.27 17.36 -20.69
N GLY A 393 22.50 18.51 -20.04
CA GLY A 393 22.24 19.84 -20.57
C GLY A 393 20.77 20.29 -20.52
N ILE A 394 19.89 19.56 -19.83
CA ILE A 394 18.50 19.98 -19.62
C ILE A 394 18.43 20.79 -18.32
N GLU A 395 17.90 22.02 -18.41
CA GLU A 395 17.69 22.89 -17.26
C GLU A 395 16.37 22.53 -16.57
N ALA A 396 16.41 22.25 -15.27
CA ALA A 396 15.22 21.98 -14.47
C ALA A 396 14.75 23.23 -13.72
N ASP A 397 13.50 23.61 -13.94
CA ASP A 397 12.79 24.64 -13.17
C ASP A 397 11.92 23.96 -12.12
N ILE A 398 12.47 23.81 -10.91
CA ILE A 398 11.78 23.11 -9.82
C ILE A 398 10.67 24.00 -9.26
N GLN A 399 9.44 23.51 -9.34
CA GLN A 399 8.24 24.19 -8.89
C GLN A 399 7.61 23.47 -7.69
N LYS A 400 7.39 24.22 -6.61
CA LYS A 400 6.79 23.74 -5.35
C LYS A 400 5.41 24.33 -5.17
N PHE A 401 4.45 23.50 -4.81
CA PHE A 401 3.07 23.89 -4.61
C PHE A 401 2.49 23.25 -3.35
N ASP A 402 1.47 23.87 -2.75
CA ASP A 402 0.53 23.14 -1.91
C ASP A 402 -0.28 22.15 -2.75
N PHE A 403 -0.97 21.20 -2.08
CA PHE A 403 -1.68 20.13 -2.79
C PHE A 403 -2.79 20.65 -3.72
N GLY A 404 -3.55 21.66 -3.31
CA GLY A 404 -4.62 22.23 -4.14
C GLY A 404 -4.07 22.87 -5.41
N THR A 405 -3.01 23.67 -5.30
CA THR A 405 -2.29 24.31 -6.41
C THR A 405 -1.62 23.25 -7.29
N TYR A 406 -1.00 22.22 -6.70
CA TYR A 406 -0.41 21.10 -7.44
C TYR A 406 -1.45 20.40 -8.32
N VAL A 407 -2.61 20.06 -7.77
CA VAL A 407 -3.72 19.45 -8.53
C VAL A 407 -4.17 20.35 -9.67
N LYS A 408 -4.27 21.67 -9.42
CA LYS A 408 -4.63 22.64 -10.46
C LYS A 408 -3.59 22.67 -11.58
N VAL A 409 -2.30 22.81 -11.24
CA VAL A 409 -1.19 22.93 -12.22
C VAL A 409 -1.05 21.65 -13.05
N VAL A 410 -1.07 20.48 -12.40
CA VAL A 410 -0.81 19.20 -13.07
C VAL A 410 -2.04 18.66 -13.79
N TYR A 411 -3.19 18.65 -13.12
CA TYR A 411 -4.37 17.92 -13.62
C TYR A 411 -5.41 18.82 -14.29
N THR A 412 -5.41 20.14 -14.04
CA THR A 412 -6.36 21.09 -14.64
C THR A 412 -5.73 21.92 -15.73
N ASP A 413 -4.74 22.74 -15.38
CA ASP A 413 -4.10 23.69 -16.29
C ASP A 413 -3.05 23.01 -17.19
N ARG A 414 -2.53 21.85 -16.77
CA ARG A 414 -1.48 21.07 -17.45
C ARG A 414 -0.20 21.88 -17.70
N ALA A 415 0.10 22.82 -16.79
CA ALA A 415 1.21 23.77 -16.88
C ALA A 415 2.51 23.20 -16.29
N TRP A 416 2.87 21.97 -16.63
CA TRP A 416 4.03 21.22 -16.13
C TRP A 416 4.65 20.38 -17.26
N ASP A 417 5.87 19.86 -17.03
CA ASP A 417 6.57 19.03 -18.02
C ASP A 417 6.96 17.66 -17.43
N LEU A 418 7.57 17.65 -16.24
CA LEU A 418 7.87 16.46 -15.47
C LEU A 418 7.26 16.57 -14.06
N SER A 419 6.74 15.49 -13.51
CA SER A 419 6.24 15.44 -12.15
C SER A 419 6.84 14.27 -11.37
N VAL A 420 7.47 14.58 -10.23
CA VAL A 420 7.93 13.56 -9.27
C VAL A 420 6.74 13.13 -8.43
N GLU A 421 6.30 11.88 -8.62
CA GLU A 421 5.10 11.31 -8.00
C GLU A 421 5.43 10.13 -7.10
N SER A 422 4.59 9.94 -6.07
CA SER A 422 4.51 8.72 -5.29
C SER A 422 3.07 8.23 -5.31
N LEU A 423 2.84 7.09 -5.95
CA LEU A 423 1.52 6.51 -6.11
C LEU A 423 1.44 5.16 -5.40
N SER A 424 0.34 4.94 -4.68
CA SER A 424 0.05 3.64 -4.11
C SER A 424 -0.33 2.66 -5.22
N ASN A 425 0.39 1.55 -5.30
CA ASN A 425 0.03 0.40 -6.13
C ASN A 425 -1.16 -0.37 -5.55
N THR A 426 -1.47 -0.12 -4.27
CA THR A 426 -2.50 -0.81 -3.50
C THR A 426 -2.36 -2.34 -3.55
N PHE A 427 -3.40 -3.05 -3.26
CA PHE A 427 -3.49 -4.51 -3.19
C PHE A 427 -3.76 -5.20 -4.56
N ASP A 428 -4.09 -4.41 -5.59
CA ASP A 428 -4.37 -4.92 -6.94
C ASP A 428 -4.03 -3.86 -8.00
N PRO A 429 -3.33 -4.22 -9.10
CA PRO A 429 -2.96 -3.27 -10.14
C PRO A 429 -4.14 -2.58 -10.82
N THR A 430 -5.31 -3.21 -10.87
CA THR A 430 -6.54 -2.59 -11.41
C THR A 430 -6.94 -1.36 -10.58
N ALA A 431 -6.77 -1.44 -9.25
CA ALA A 431 -7.10 -0.32 -8.34
C ALA A 431 -6.00 0.74 -8.28
N GLY A 432 -4.71 0.31 -8.25
CA GLY A 432 -3.58 1.21 -7.99
C GLY A 432 -2.87 1.73 -9.24
N VAL A 433 -2.72 0.91 -10.27
CA VAL A 433 -1.84 1.16 -11.41
C VAL A 433 -2.60 1.57 -12.67
N GLN A 434 -3.67 0.87 -13.02
CA GLN A 434 -4.45 1.09 -14.24
C GLN A 434 -4.81 2.56 -14.45
N ARG A 435 -5.19 3.26 -13.38
CA ARG A 435 -5.63 4.67 -13.43
C ARG A 435 -4.62 5.64 -14.05
N VAL A 436 -3.33 5.28 -14.03
CA VAL A 436 -2.24 6.13 -14.55
C VAL A 436 -1.99 5.93 -16.04
N TYR A 437 -2.24 4.71 -16.54
CA TYR A 437 -1.85 4.31 -17.90
C TYR A 437 -3.04 4.11 -18.85
N TRP A 438 -4.25 3.90 -18.32
CA TRP A 438 -5.44 3.69 -19.13
C TRP A 438 -5.88 5.00 -19.82
N SER A 439 -5.98 5.00 -21.16
CA SER A 439 -6.26 6.22 -21.92
C SER A 439 -7.61 6.85 -21.55
N LYS A 440 -8.62 6.03 -21.27
CA LYS A 440 -9.97 6.49 -20.87
C LYS A 440 -10.01 7.16 -19.48
N ASN A 441 -8.91 7.11 -18.73
CA ASN A 441 -8.77 7.81 -17.46
C ASN A 441 -7.98 9.13 -17.57
N PHE A 442 -7.75 9.63 -18.78
CA PHE A 442 -7.35 11.01 -18.96
C PHE A 442 -8.56 11.92 -18.71
N LYS A 443 -8.55 12.59 -17.55
CA LYS A 443 -9.66 13.44 -17.09
C LYS A 443 -9.12 14.73 -16.48
N ILE A 444 -9.43 15.85 -17.13
CA ILE A 444 -9.02 17.17 -16.65
C ILE A 444 -9.61 17.43 -15.25
N GLY A 445 -8.77 17.90 -14.33
CA GLY A 445 -9.15 18.21 -12.95
C GLY A 445 -9.24 17.01 -11.99
N LEU A 446 -9.09 15.78 -12.49
CA LEU A 446 -9.10 14.58 -11.63
C LEU A 446 -7.68 14.21 -11.18
N PRO A 447 -7.32 14.36 -9.90
CA PRO A 447 -6.00 14.01 -9.41
C PRO A 447 -5.73 12.50 -9.49
N PHE A 448 -4.47 12.14 -9.65
CA PHE A 448 -3.99 10.76 -9.75
C PHE A 448 -4.60 9.95 -10.91
N SER A 449 -5.11 10.63 -11.95
CA SER A 449 -5.52 10.06 -13.21
C SER A 449 -4.31 9.93 -14.18
N ASN A 450 -4.58 9.61 -15.45
CA ASN A 450 -3.55 9.56 -16.50
C ASN A 450 -3.03 10.97 -16.84
N ALA A 451 -2.16 11.53 -15.99
CA ALA A 451 -1.60 12.87 -16.19
C ALA A 451 -0.68 12.98 -17.40
N SER A 452 -0.05 11.89 -17.83
CA SER A 452 0.82 11.87 -19.02
C SER A 452 0.07 12.15 -20.30
N HIS A 453 -1.24 11.95 -20.35
CA HIS A 453 -2.05 11.88 -21.58
C HIS A 453 -1.56 10.76 -22.51
N TYR A 454 -1.09 9.66 -21.88
CA TYR A 454 -0.66 8.48 -22.62
C TYR A 454 -1.85 7.74 -23.21
N ALA A 455 -1.72 7.30 -24.46
CA ALA A 455 -2.72 6.49 -25.13
C ALA A 455 -2.02 5.43 -25.99
N ASN A 456 -2.32 4.17 -25.71
CA ASN A 456 -1.87 3.04 -26.50
C ASN A 456 -2.98 1.98 -26.48
N PRO A 457 -3.57 1.65 -27.65
CA PRO A 457 -4.69 0.70 -27.74
C PRO A 457 -4.37 -0.69 -27.18
N GLU A 458 -3.12 -1.14 -27.29
CA GLU A 458 -2.70 -2.43 -26.74
C GLU A 458 -2.64 -2.40 -25.21
N VAL A 459 -2.16 -1.31 -24.62
CA VAL A 459 -2.18 -1.09 -23.18
C VAL A 459 -3.61 -1.05 -22.67
N ASP A 460 -4.51 -0.34 -23.34
CA ASP A 460 -5.93 -0.31 -22.97
C ASP A 460 -6.54 -1.70 -23.01
N ARG A 461 -6.30 -2.46 -24.07
CA ARG A 461 -6.78 -3.84 -24.22
C ARG A 461 -6.30 -4.75 -23.06
N LEU A 462 -5.01 -4.69 -22.73
CA LEU A 462 -4.41 -5.51 -21.68
C LEU A 462 -4.97 -5.15 -20.30
N LEU A 463 -5.09 -3.86 -20.00
CA LEU A 463 -5.64 -3.39 -18.72
C LEU A 463 -7.13 -3.73 -18.59
N GLU A 464 -7.92 -3.57 -19.66
CA GLU A 464 -9.35 -3.90 -19.67
C GLU A 464 -9.58 -5.41 -19.53
N ALA A 465 -8.75 -6.23 -20.20
CA ALA A 465 -8.82 -7.69 -20.06
C ALA A 465 -8.45 -8.14 -18.63
N ALA A 466 -7.36 -7.60 -18.06
CA ALA A 466 -6.96 -7.90 -16.69
C ALA A 466 -8.00 -7.48 -15.65
N ALA A 467 -8.78 -6.44 -15.91
CA ALA A 467 -9.78 -5.93 -14.97
C ALA A 467 -10.99 -6.87 -14.79
N VAL A 468 -11.25 -7.75 -15.76
CA VAL A 468 -12.47 -8.59 -15.77
C VAL A 468 -12.22 -10.09 -15.82
N ASP A 469 -11.00 -10.56 -16.15
CA ASP A 469 -10.71 -12.00 -16.23
C ASP A 469 -10.69 -12.61 -14.81
N PRO A 470 -11.51 -13.64 -14.51
CA PRO A 470 -11.54 -14.27 -13.18
C PRO A 470 -10.30 -15.14 -12.91
N ASP A 471 -9.57 -15.54 -13.95
CA ASP A 471 -8.36 -16.35 -13.83
C ASP A 471 -7.15 -15.48 -13.45
N ILE A 472 -6.63 -15.69 -12.25
CA ILE A 472 -5.52 -14.92 -11.70
C ILE A 472 -4.22 -15.06 -12.52
N GLU A 473 -3.97 -16.21 -13.14
CA GLU A 473 -2.76 -16.43 -13.94
C GLU A 473 -2.85 -15.69 -15.29
N LYS A 474 -4.03 -15.66 -15.90
CA LYS A 474 -4.26 -14.83 -17.10
C LYS A 474 -4.15 -13.36 -16.79
N ARG A 475 -4.72 -12.91 -15.66
CA ARG A 475 -4.54 -11.52 -15.21
C ARG A 475 -3.07 -11.17 -15.04
N ALA A 476 -2.30 -12.06 -14.40
CA ALA A 476 -0.87 -11.86 -14.23
C ALA A 476 -0.14 -11.75 -15.58
N ALA A 477 -0.49 -12.60 -16.56
CA ALA A 477 0.08 -12.52 -17.90
C ALA A 477 -0.24 -11.17 -18.56
N PHE A 478 -1.50 -10.71 -18.56
CA PHE A 478 -1.88 -9.42 -19.10
C PHE A 478 -1.12 -8.26 -18.45
N PHE A 479 -0.96 -8.27 -17.12
CA PHE A 479 -0.20 -7.24 -16.42
C PHE A 479 1.30 -7.29 -16.74
N LYS A 480 1.88 -8.47 -16.96
CA LYS A 480 3.29 -8.59 -17.38
C LYS A 480 3.51 -8.09 -18.80
N GLU A 481 2.60 -8.40 -19.73
CA GLU A 481 2.62 -7.86 -21.10
C GLU A 481 2.45 -6.34 -21.11
N PHE A 482 1.49 -5.81 -20.33
CA PHE A 482 1.31 -4.37 -20.12
C PHE A 482 2.62 -3.68 -19.71
N GLN A 483 3.31 -4.22 -18.71
CA GLN A 483 4.59 -3.66 -18.24
C GLN A 483 5.64 -3.66 -19.36
N ALA A 484 5.69 -4.70 -20.20
CA ALA A 484 6.63 -4.76 -21.32
C ALA A 484 6.35 -3.70 -22.40
N VAL A 485 5.09 -3.36 -22.64
CA VAL A 485 4.72 -2.30 -23.60
C VAL A 485 5.10 -0.93 -23.04
N VAL A 486 4.69 -0.60 -21.80
CA VAL A 486 4.94 0.74 -21.25
C VAL A 486 6.41 1.00 -20.94
N ALA A 487 7.20 -0.06 -20.68
CA ALA A 487 8.65 0.06 -20.53
C ALA A 487 9.35 0.51 -21.83
N LYS A 488 8.78 0.19 -22.98
CA LYS A 488 9.28 0.66 -24.30
C LYS A 488 8.80 2.08 -24.61
N ASP A 489 7.56 2.39 -24.29
CA ASP A 489 6.93 3.68 -24.62
C ASP A 489 7.36 4.80 -23.66
N LEU A 490 7.77 4.45 -22.44
CA LEU A 490 8.22 5.37 -21.38
C LEU A 490 7.30 6.59 -21.16
N PRO A 491 6.00 6.42 -20.95
CA PRO A 491 5.14 7.54 -20.55
C PRO A 491 5.42 8.00 -19.13
N VAL A 492 6.02 7.11 -18.34
CA VAL A 492 6.44 7.29 -16.95
C VAL A 492 7.77 6.56 -16.77
N ILE A 493 8.73 7.18 -16.13
CA ILE A 493 9.96 6.53 -15.68
C ILE A 493 9.73 6.08 -14.25
N ASN A 494 9.52 4.78 -14.06
CA ASN A 494 9.40 4.18 -12.74
C ASN A 494 10.78 4.10 -12.10
N LEU A 495 10.88 4.36 -10.81
CA LEU A 495 12.16 4.50 -10.10
C LEU A 495 12.31 3.44 -9.02
N VAL A 496 11.57 3.58 -7.94
CA VAL A 496 11.75 2.75 -6.74
C VAL A 496 10.41 2.49 -6.06
N SER A 497 10.33 1.37 -5.34
CA SER A 497 9.30 1.14 -4.34
C SER A 497 9.90 1.44 -2.97
N PRO A 498 9.56 2.57 -2.31
CA PRO A 498 10.13 2.94 -1.04
C PRO A 498 9.68 1.97 0.06
N ILE A 499 10.61 1.59 0.92
CA ILE A 499 10.32 0.88 2.15
C ILE A 499 9.81 1.89 3.17
N GLN A 500 8.73 1.55 3.86
CA GLN A 500 8.20 2.33 4.99
C GLN A 500 8.52 1.57 6.28
N PRO A 501 9.68 1.82 6.89
CA PRO A 501 10.13 1.02 8.02
C PRO A 501 9.25 1.23 9.24
N VAL A 502 9.02 0.13 9.95
CA VAL A 502 8.44 0.16 11.29
C VAL A 502 9.59 0.05 12.28
N VAL A 503 9.68 1.01 13.20
CA VAL A 503 10.65 0.95 14.30
C VAL A 503 9.89 0.62 15.58
N GLY A 504 10.32 -0.41 16.29
CA GLY A 504 9.63 -0.81 17.50
C GLY A 504 10.51 -1.56 18.49
N SER A 505 10.05 -1.65 19.72
CA SER A 505 10.67 -2.45 20.78
C SER A 505 10.70 -3.93 20.40
N VAL A 506 11.79 -4.62 20.71
CA VAL A 506 11.92 -6.07 20.54
C VAL A 506 10.89 -6.86 21.36
N ARG A 507 10.28 -6.21 22.38
CA ARG A 507 9.23 -6.75 23.22
C ARG A 507 7.89 -6.89 22.50
N ILE A 508 7.66 -6.16 21.42
CA ILE A 508 6.40 -6.20 20.68
C ILE A 508 6.43 -7.35 19.69
N LYS A 509 5.47 -8.25 19.82
CA LYS A 509 5.33 -9.45 18.99
C LYS A 509 4.03 -9.40 18.19
N ASP A 510 4.00 -10.07 17.05
CA ASP A 510 2.83 -10.33 16.19
C ASP A 510 2.01 -9.08 15.80
N TYR A 511 2.65 -7.90 15.79
CA TYR A 511 2.00 -6.66 15.37
C TYR A 511 1.72 -6.60 13.85
N ALA A 512 2.42 -7.41 13.08
CA ALA A 512 2.28 -7.54 11.63
C ALA A 512 2.24 -9.02 11.27
N THR A 513 1.06 -9.51 10.91
CA THR A 513 0.81 -10.93 10.61
C THR A 513 0.32 -11.17 9.19
N GLY A 514 0.43 -10.15 8.33
CA GLY A 514 0.01 -10.22 6.92
C GLY A 514 0.35 -8.95 6.15
N ALA A 515 -0.22 -8.83 4.97
CA ALA A 515 0.09 -7.79 3.99
C ALA A 515 -0.18 -6.35 4.44
N GLU A 516 -1.02 -6.15 5.46
CA GLU A 516 -1.32 -4.82 6.02
C GLU A 516 -0.25 -4.33 7.00
N GLY A 517 0.65 -5.22 7.46
CA GLY A 517 1.68 -4.86 8.42
C GLY A 517 1.10 -4.28 9.72
N LEU A 518 1.72 -3.21 10.24
CA LEU A 518 1.23 -2.49 11.42
C LEU A 518 -0.13 -1.78 11.18
N SER A 519 -0.55 -1.61 9.93
CA SER A 519 -1.88 -1.09 9.58
C SER A 519 -3.00 -2.12 9.75
N GLY A 520 -2.71 -3.38 10.04
CA GLY A 520 -3.69 -4.39 10.43
C GLY A 520 -4.38 -4.10 11.77
N ASN A 521 -5.29 -4.97 12.18
CA ASN A 521 -6.16 -4.72 13.34
C ASN A 521 -5.51 -4.92 14.72
N LEU A 522 -4.28 -5.41 14.79
CA LEU A 522 -3.51 -5.68 16.02
C LEU A 522 -4.14 -6.73 16.97
N ALA A 523 -5.14 -7.48 16.54
CA ALA A 523 -5.77 -8.49 17.43
C ALA A 523 -4.77 -9.55 17.93
N LYS A 524 -3.74 -9.86 17.14
CA LYS A 524 -2.68 -10.84 17.48
C LYS A 524 -1.49 -10.22 18.20
N ALA A 525 -1.40 -8.90 18.25
CA ALA A 525 -0.27 -8.21 18.87
C ALA A 525 -0.24 -8.44 20.40
N TRP A 526 0.96 -8.63 20.94
CA TRP A 526 1.17 -8.78 22.37
C TRP A 526 2.53 -8.25 22.80
N VAL A 527 2.69 -8.01 24.11
CA VAL A 527 3.92 -7.47 24.70
C VAL A 527 4.50 -8.51 25.65
N THR A 528 5.79 -8.82 25.50
CA THR A 528 6.47 -9.68 26.47
C THR A 528 6.50 -9.01 27.84
N LYS A 529 6.38 -9.80 28.92
CA LYS A 529 6.60 -9.29 30.29
C LYS A 529 8.02 -8.76 30.39
N GLU A 530 8.22 -7.74 31.22
CA GLU A 530 9.57 -7.35 31.61
C GLU A 530 10.24 -8.53 32.31
N ALA A 531 11.48 -8.84 31.91
CA ALA A 531 12.28 -9.86 32.58
C ALA A 531 12.77 -9.34 33.92
#